data_65b0a6fc4853ef0ce9c9827494fd8813
#
_entry.id   65b0a6fc4853ef0ce9c9827494fd8813
#
_cell.length_a   1.000
_cell.length_b   1.000
_cell.length_c   1.000
_cell.angle_alpha   90.00
_cell.angle_beta   90.00
_cell.angle_gamma   90.00
#
_symmetry.space_group_name_H-M   'P 1'
#
loop_
_entity.id
_entity.type
_entity.pdbx_description
1 polymer ?
#
loop_
_entity_poly.entity_id
_entity_poly.type
_entity_poly.pdbx_seq_one_letter_code
_entity_poly.pdbx_strand_id
1 'polypeptide(L)'
;MKTALLLSGGMDSLAIAWWKRPDVAITLDYGQKAAEAEIRASAAVCAQLGIEHHIVHIDCSALGSGDMANAAPDAVAPASDWWPYRNQMLLTFAAMKCIGLGVTKLLIGTVRSDGSHIDGTLEFVHLMDQLLCMQEGGLRVEAPAIELSTAELIQQSALPAEMLAWAHSCHKANTPCWNCRGCNKYRETYDEVSASMA
;
A
#
# COMPACT_ATOMS: atom_id res chain seq x y z
N MET A 1 -2.28 5.46 21.80
CA MET A 1 -1.50 4.47 21.04
C MET A 1 -1.18 5.11 19.70
N LYS A 2 0.11 5.31 19.39
CA LYS A 2 0.52 5.97 18.12
C LYS A 2 0.44 4.96 16.99
N THR A 3 -0.21 5.34 15.88
CA THR A 3 -0.47 4.49 14.72
C THR A 3 0.29 4.97 13.49
N ALA A 4 0.79 4.04 12.67
CA ALA A 4 1.32 4.34 11.35
C ALA A 4 0.54 3.60 10.26
N LEU A 5 0.61 4.10 9.04
CA LEU A 5 0.11 3.44 7.84
C LEU A 5 1.24 3.30 6.83
N LEU A 6 1.41 2.10 6.26
CA LEU A 6 2.11 1.93 5.01
C LEU A 6 1.29 2.56 3.89
N LEU A 7 1.76 3.71 3.38
CA LEU A 7 1.06 4.52 2.39
C LEU A 7 1.81 4.46 1.06
N SER A 8 1.26 3.73 0.10
CA SER A 8 1.83 3.58 -1.25
C SER A 8 1.31 4.62 -2.25
N GLY A 9 0.37 5.47 -1.85
CA GLY A 9 -0.32 6.39 -2.76
C GLY A 9 -1.35 5.73 -3.68
N GLY A 10 -1.54 4.42 -3.62
CA GLY A 10 -2.60 3.70 -4.30
C GLY A 10 -3.96 3.86 -3.62
N MET A 11 -5.05 3.54 -4.33
CA MET A 11 -6.43 3.76 -3.89
C MET A 11 -6.73 3.19 -2.49
N ASP A 12 -6.30 1.95 -2.23
CA ASP A 12 -6.60 1.27 -0.97
C ASP A 12 -5.92 1.95 0.22
N SER A 13 -4.62 2.22 0.11
CA SER A 13 -3.87 2.89 1.17
C SER A 13 -4.33 4.33 1.41
N LEU A 14 -4.75 5.03 0.34
CA LEU A 14 -5.33 6.36 0.42
C LEU A 14 -6.69 6.33 1.15
N ALA A 15 -7.57 5.38 0.80
CA ALA A 15 -8.87 5.23 1.47
C ALA A 15 -8.69 4.89 2.96
N ILE A 16 -7.70 4.07 3.32
CA ILE A 16 -7.38 3.78 4.71
C ILE A 16 -6.81 5.01 5.43
N ALA A 17 -5.95 5.80 4.79
CA ALA A 17 -5.46 7.06 5.35
C ALA A 17 -6.62 8.02 5.69
N TRP A 18 -7.58 8.15 4.77
CA TRP A 18 -8.79 8.92 4.97
C TRP A 18 -9.66 8.37 6.10
N TRP A 19 -9.89 7.07 6.12
CA TRP A 19 -10.78 6.41 7.09
C TRP A 19 -10.20 6.37 8.50
N LYS A 20 -8.94 5.94 8.63
CA LYS A 20 -8.32 5.65 9.93
C LYS A 20 -7.55 6.83 10.53
N ARG A 21 -7.19 7.84 9.73
CA ARG A 21 -6.44 9.01 10.19
C ARG A 21 -5.24 8.63 11.07
N PRO A 22 -4.27 7.86 10.56
CA PRO A 22 -3.10 7.48 11.33
C PRO A 22 -2.28 8.71 11.73
N ASP A 23 -1.52 8.61 12.83
CA ASP A 23 -0.64 9.67 13.28
C ASP A 23 0.53 9.90 12.30
N VAL A 24 0.98 8.79 11.67
CA VAL A 24 2.15 8.76 10.78
C VAL A 24 1.81 7.97 9.51
N ALA A 25 2.34 8.41 8.38
CA ALA A 25 2.39 7.64 7.14
C ALA A 25 3.85 7.32 6.78
N ILE A 26 4.10 6.10 6.33
CA ILE A 26 5.42 5.64 5.88
C ILE A 26 5.28 5.19 4.44
N THR A 27 6.03 5.83 3.53
CA THR A 27 6.13 5.44 2.12
C THR A 27 7.53 4.87 1.88
N LEU A 28 7.61 3.69 1.26
CA LEU A 28 8.87 3.06 0.91
C LEU A 28 9.18 3.24 -0.57
N ASP A 29 10.37 3.76 -0.84
CA ASP A 29 11.03 3.66 -2.13
C ASP A 29 12.03 2.51 -2.02
N TYR A 30 11.73 1.36 -2.70
CA TYR A 30 12.58 0.17 -2.70
C TYR A 30 13.18 -0.13 -4.08
N GLY A 31 13.12 0.85 -5.01
CA GLY A 31 13.60 0.74 -6.39
C GLY A 31 12.50 0.34 -7.38
N GLN A 32 11.21 0.42 -7.01
CA GLN A 32 10.09 0.22 -7.93
C GLN A 32 9.97 1.38 -8.92
N LYS A 33 9.55 1.08 -10.17
CA LYS A 33 9.45 2.06 -11.26
C LYS A 33 8.55 3.26 -10.97
N ALA A 34 7.52 3.06 -10.16
CA ALA A 34 6.53 4.09 -9.85
C ALA A 34 6.86 4.88 -8.56
N ALA A 35 8.04 4.68 -7.96
CA ALA A 35 8.40 5.24 -6.65
C ALA A 35 8.13 6.75 -6.53
N GLU A 36 8.56 7.54 -7.51
CA GLU A 36 8.34 9.00 -7.46
C GLU A 36 6.86 9.40 -7.46
N ALA A 37 6.03 8.71 -8.26
CA ALA A 37 4.60 9.01 -8.32
C ALA A 37 3.88 8.55 -7.04
N GLU A 38 4.25 7.40 -6.49
CA GLU A 38 3.75 6.91 -5.21
C GLU A 38 4.10 7.89 -4.07
N ILE A 39 5.34 8.38 -4.02
CA ILE A 39 5.78 9.40 -3.05
C ILE A 39 4.98 10.70 -3.22
N ARG A 40 4.81 11.20 -4.46
CA ARG A 40 4.03 12.43 -4.70
C ARG A 40 2.57 12.30 -4.27
N ALA A 41 1.92 11.18 -4.63
CA ALA A 41 0.54 10.90 -4.22
C ALA A 41 0.40 10.83 -2.70
N SER A 42 1.29 10.08 -2.05
CA SER A 42 1.33 9.95 -0.59
C SER A 42 1.56 11.29 0.12
N ALA A 43 2.51 12.10 -0.38
CA ALA A 43 2.81 13.41 0.19
C ALA A 43 1.61 14.38 0.07
N ALA A 44 0.91 14.38 -1.07
CA ALA A 44 -0.28 15.20 -1.28
C ALA A 44 -1.39 14.82 -0.29
N VAL A 45 -1.65 13.52 -0.14
CA VAL A 45 -2.65 13.00 0.81
C VAL A 45 -2.27 13.37 2.25
N CYS A 46 -1.03 13.17 2.64
CA CYS A 46 -0.56 13.50 3.99
C CYS A 46 -0.68 15.00 4.30
N ALA A 47 -0.32 15.87 3.34
CA ALA A 47 -0.47 17.32 3.48
C ALA A 47 -1.94 17.71 3.68
N GLN A 48 -2.87 17.12 2.90
CA GLN A 48 -4.30 17.38 3.01
C GLN A 48 -4.89 16.91 4.33
N LEU A 49 -4.41 15.78 4.85
CA LEU A 49 -4.94 15.15 6.07
C LEU A 49 -4.23 15.59 7.36
N GLY A 50 -3.13 16.34 7.26
CA GLY A 50 -2.30 16.71 8.39
C GLY A 50 -1.57 15.52 9.03
N ILE A 51 -1.23 14.50 8.24
CA ILE A 51 -0.54 13.29 8.70
C ILE A 51 0.98 13.50 8.56
N GLU A 52 1.74 13.16 9.60
CA GLU A 52 3.21 13.18 9.58
C GLU A 52 3.72 12.15 8.55
N HIS A 53 4.47 12.59 7.51
CA HIS A 53 4.89 11.72 6.42
C HIS A 53 6.39 11.42 6.47
N HIS A 54 6.76 10.14 6.43
CA HIS A 54 8.14 9.68 6.32
C HIS A 54 8.35 8.87 5.05
N ILE A 55 9.41 9.18 4.33
CA ILE A 55 9.87 8.41 3.17
C ILE A 55 11.10 7.61 3.62
N VAL A 56 11.10 6.31 3.32
CA VAL A 56 12.22 5.40 3.59
C VAL A 56 12.76 4.91 2.26
N HIS A 57 14.03 5.19 1.99
CA HIS A 57 14.70 4.75 0.76
C HIS A 57 15.55 3.50 1.04
N ILE A 58 15.34 2.46 0.24
CA ILE A 58 16.05 1.19 0.33
C ILE A 58 16.30 0.70 -1.10
N ASP A 59 17.53 0.43 -1.47
CA ASP A 59 17.78 -0.12 -2.81
C ASP A 59 17.65 -1.64 -2.81
N CYS A 60 16.48 -2.11 -3.26
CA CYS A 60 16.19 -3.53 -3.53
C CYS A 60 16.03 -3.78 -5.03
N SER A 61 16.41 -2.86 -5.91
CA SER A 61 16.18 -2.94 -7.35
C SER A 61 16.75 -4.20 -8.01
N ALA A 62 17.89 -4.70 -7.50
CA ALA A 62 18.51 -5.95 -7.95
C ALA A 62 17.70 -7.22 -7.62
N LEU A 63 16.68 -7.13 -6.75
CA LEU A 63 15.82 -8.24 -6.32
C LEU A 63 14.42 -8.14 -6.93
N GLY A 64 14.17 -7.15 -7.76
CA GLY A 64 12.88 -6.90 -8.38
C GLY A 64 12.54 -7.86 -9.51
N SER A 65 11.26 -8.05 -9.73
CA SER A 65 10.69 -8.91 -10.78
C SER A 65 9.54 -8.21 -11.50
N GLY A 66 9.40 -8.44 -12.79
CA GLY A 66 8.24 -8.08 -13.60
C GLY A 66 7.97 -6.58 -13.76
N ASP A 67 6.68 -6.25 -13.80
CA ASP A 67 6.17 -4.92 -14.16
C ASP A 67 6.68 -3.78 -13.27
N MET A 68 6.91 -4.07 -11.98
CA MET A 68 7.36 -3.09 -11.00
C MET A 68 8.88 -2.87 -11.03
N ALA A 69 9.64 -3.75 -11.68
CA ALA A 69 11.10 -3.71 -11.79
C ALA A 69 11.55 -3.53 -13.24
N ASN A 70 12.85 -3.29 -13.45
CA ASN A 70 13.46 -3.33 -14.78
C ASN A 70 13.99 -4.75 -15.11
N ALA A 71 13.21 -5.78 -14.76
CA ALA A 71 13.57 -7.17 -14.94
C ALA A 71 12.42 -7.96 -15.58
N ALA A 72 12.73 -9.09 -16.21
CA ALA A 72 11.71 -10.03 -16.65
C ALA A 72 11.02 -10.66 -15.43
N PRO A 73 9.74 -11.07 -15.54
CA PRO A 73 9.08 -11.83 -14.47
C PRO A 73 9.81 -13.13 -14.18
N ASP A 74 9.96 -13.48 -12.90
CA ASP A 74 10.47 -14.78 -12.49
C ASP A 74 9.56 -15.91 -12.96
N ALA A 75 10.14 -17.10 -13.20
CA ALA A 75 9.39 -18.27 -13.65
C ALA A 75 8.30 -18.73 -12.67
N VAL A 76 8.44 -18.41 -11.40
CA VAL A 76 7.46 -18.74 -10.34
C VAL A 76 6.49 -17.61 -10.05
N ALA A 77 6.58 -16.48 -10.77
CA ALA A 77 5.71 -15.33 -10.54
C ALA A 77 4.25 -15.65 -10.85
N PRO A 78 3.30 -15.50 -9.91
CA PRO A 78 1.89 -15.76 -10.13
C PRO A 78 1.23 -14.70 -11.05
N ALA A 79 1.85 -13.52 -11.16
CA ALA A 79 1.37 -12.42 -11.98
C ALA A 79 2.52 -11.51 -12.41
N SER A 80 2.31 -10.67 -13.44
CA SER A 80 3.36 -9.80 -13.99
C SER A 80 3.84 -8.69 -13.03
N ASP A 81 3.07 -8.36 -12.04
CA ASP A 81 3.34 -7.34 -11.02
C ASP A 81 3.86 -7.94 -9.70
N TRP A 82 4.26 -9.21 -9.73
CA TRP A 82 4.80 -9.86 -8.55
C TRP A 82 6.26 -9.42 -8.29
N TRP A 83 6.52 -9.04 -7.05
CA TRP A 83 7.86 -8.80 -6.50
C TRP A 83 8.07 -9.75 -5.32
N PRO A 84 9.16 -10.56 -5.30
CA PRO A 84 9.39 -11.55 -4.25
C PRO A 84 9.36 -10.95 -2.85
N TYR A 85 8.58 -11.56 -1.94
CA TYR A 85 8.51 -11.15 -0.52
C TYR A 85 8.18 -9.68 -0.28
N ARG A 86 7.46 -9.03 -1.22
CA ARG A 86 7.24 -7.58 -1.20
C ARG A 86 6.61 -7.10 0.10
N ASN A 87 5.46 -7.64 0.51
CA ASN A 87 4.76 -7.16 1.69
C ASN A 87 5.52 -7.48 2.98
N GLN A 88 6.25 -8.61 3.04
CA GLN A 88 7.13 -8.92 4.16
C GLN A 88 8.25 -7.88 4.30
N MET A 89 8.91 -7.56 3.20
CA MET A 89 9.95 -6.53 3.14
C MET A 89 9.41 -5.17 3.58
N LEU A 90 8.28 -4.72 3.00
CA LEU A 90 7.66 -3.44 3.33
C LEU A 90 7.29 -3.35 4.81
N LEU A 91 6.67 -4.39 5.39
CA LEU A 91 6.31 -4.43 6.81
C LEU A 91 7.55 -4.40 7.70
N THR A 92 8.61 -5.14 7.33
CA THR A 92 9.84 -5.19 8.13
C THR A 92 10.53 -3.83 8.18
N PHE A 93 10.73 -3.16 7.05
CA PHE A 93 11.38 -1.85 7.02
C PHE A 93 10.52 -0.74 7.65
N ALA A 94 9.20 -0.80 7.47
CA ALA A 94 8.31 0.11 8.17
C ALA A 94 8.34 -0.10 9.67
N ALA A 95 8.41 -1.35 10.15
CA ALA A 95 8.54 -1.67 11.57
C ALA A 95 9.83 -1.07 12.17
N MET A 96 10.96 -1.18 11.49
CA MET A 96 12.22 -0.54 11.92
C MET A 96 12.06 0.98 12.07
N LYS A 97 11.36 1.64 11.14
CA LYS A 97 11.07 3.08 11.21
C LYS A 97 10.12 3.40 12.37
N CYS A 98 9.11 2.56 12.61
CA CYS A 98 8.12 2.71 13.68
C CYS A 98 8.76 2.77 15.07
N ILE A 99 9.81 1.96 15.33
CA ILE A 99 10.52 1.96 16.61
C ILE A 99 11.02 3.37 16.97
N GLY A 100 11.74 4.03 16.03
CA GLY A 100 12.27 5.38 16.25
C GLY A 100 11.21 6.47 16.39
N LEU A 101 9.98 6.20 15.94
CA LEU A 101 8.85 7.13 16.00
C LEU A 101 7.92 6.85 17.19
N GLY A 102 8.19 5.82 17.99
CA GLY A 102 7.31 5.40 19.09
C GLY A 102 5.93 4.91 18.64
N VAL A 103 5.85 4.40 17.41
CA VAL A 103 4.63 3.80 16.85
C VAL A 103 4.47 2.39 17.42
N THR A 104 3.25 2.04 17.83
CA THR A 104 2.92 0.72 18.40
C THR A 104 1.95 -0.09 17.54
N LYS A 105 1.37 0.51 16.50
CA LYS A 105 0.51 -0.18 15.52
C LYS A 105 0.83 0.31 14.11
N LEU A 106 1.06 -0.63 13.20
CA LEU A 106 1.27 -0.42 11.77
C LEU A 106 0.07 -0.96 10.99
N LEU A 107 -0.54 -0.12 10.16
CA LEU A 107 -1.61 -0.50 9.25
C LEU A 107 -1.04 -0.81 7.87
N ILE A 108 -1.58 -1.84 7.20
CA ILE A 108 -1.29 -2.17 5.81
C ILE A 108 -2.57 -2.12 4.97
N GLY A 109 -2.44 -1.66 3.72
CA GLY A 109 -3.54 -1.40 2.81
C GLY A 109 -3.99 -2.61 1.97
N THR A 110 -3.90 -3.83 2.49
CA THR A 110 -4.38 -5.03 1.82
C THR A 110 -5.91 -5.11 1.84
N VAL A 111 -6.48 -5.52 0.69
CA VAL A 111 -7.91 -5.73 0.49
C VAL A 111 -8.18 -7.14 -0.01
N ARG A 112 -9.44 -7.58 -0.03
CA ARG A 112 -9.86 -8.96 -0.40
C ARG A 112 -9.29 -9.42 -1.75
N SER A 113 -9.23 -8.56 -2.75
CA SER A 113 -8.69 -8.89 -4.07
C SER A 113 -7.18 -9.18 -4.09
N ASP A 114 -6.44 -8.71 -3.09
CA ASP A 114 -4.99 -8.91 -2.98
C ASP A 114 -4.63 -10.32 -2.51
N GLY A 115 -5.60 -11.11 -2.02
CA GLY A 115 -5.46 -12.52 -1.68
C GLY A 115 -5.07 -13.43 -2.87
N SER A 116 -4.99 -12.89 -4.10
CA SER A 116 -4.34 -13.57 -5.24
C SER A 116 -2.83 -13.74 -5.04
N HIS A 117 -2.21 -12.97 -4.16
CA HIS A 117 -0.84 -13.11 -3.70
C HIS A 117 -0.85 -13.62 -2.26
N ILE A 118 0.00 -14.57 -1.92
CA ILE A 118 0.07 -15.16 -0.56
C ILE A 118 0.32 -14.08 0.49
N ASP A 119 1.17 -13.11 0.19
CA ASP A 119 1.53 -12.00 1.07
C ASP A 119 0.45 -10.90 1.18
N GLY A 120 -0.70 -11.08 0.53
CA GLY A 120 -1.91 -10.27 0.67
C GLY A 120 -3.03 -10.95 1.47
N THR A 121 -2.79 -12.14 2.04
CA THR A 121 -3.82 -12.90 2.77
C THR A 121 -3.91 -12.52 4.25
N LEU A 122 -5.07 -12.78 4.88
CA LEU A 122 -5.26 -12.58 6.31
C LEU A 122 -4.28 -13.42 7.14
N GLU A 123 -4.02 -14.66 6.72
CA GLU A 123 -3.07 -15.56 7.38
C GLU A 123 -1.66 -14.96 7.38
N PHE A 124 -1.20 -14.44 6.25
CA PHE A 124 0.09 -13.77 6.16
C PHE A 124 0.17 -12.56 7.10
N VAL A 125 -0.86 -11.71 7.15
CA VAL A 125 -0.91 -10.55 8.05
C VAL A 125 -0.83 -10.98 9.51
N HIS A 126 -1.54 -12.05 9.91
CA HIS A 126 -1.46 -12.59 11.26
C HIS A 126 -0.07 -13.12 11.61
N LEU A 127 0.60 -13.81 10.69
CA LEU A 127 1.97 -14.31 10.93
C LEU A 127 2.95 -13.14 11.07
N MET A 128 2.81 -12.10 10.25
CA MET A 128 3.64 -10.89 10.37
C MET A 128 3.37 -10.12 11.66
N ASP A 129 2.10 -10.02 12.10
CA ASP A 129 1.76 -9.42 13.39
C ASP A 129 2.42 -10.17 14.55
N GLN A 130 2.35 -11.50 14.56
CA GLN A 130 3.00 -12.31 15.58
C GLN A 130 4.52 -12.13 15.57
N LEU A 131 5.15 -12.18 14.39
CA LEU A 131 6.60 -12.05 14.23
C LEU A 131 7.10 -10.69 14.72
N LEU A 132 6.45 -9.61 14.30
CA LEU A 132 6.87 -8.24 14.66
C LEU A 132 6.55 -7.92 16.13
N CYS A 133 5.47 -8.47 16.68
CA CYS A 133 5.12 -8.31 18.09
C CYS A 133 6.12 -9.00 19.05
N MET A 134 6.79 -10.05 18.60
CA MET A 134 7.80 -10.75 19.40
C MET A 134 9.10 -9.96 19.60
N GLN A 135 9.34 -8.96 18.76
CA GLN A 135 10.56 -8.18 18.78
C GLN A 135 10.45 -6.96 19.69
N GLU A 136 11.59 -6.29 19.93
CA GLU A 136 11.66 -5.07 20.71
C GLU A 136 10.70 -4.01 20.14
N GLY A 137 9.91 -3.41 21.02
CA GLY A 137 8.86 -2.46 20.65
C GLY A 137 7.47 -3.05 20.56
N GLY A 138 7.32 -4.37 20.42
CA GLY A 138 6.02 -5.06 20.45
C GLY A 138 5.03 -4.52 19.41
N LEU A 139 5.50 -4.19 18.20
CA LEU A 139 4.69 -3.56 17.15
C LEU A 139 3.58 -4.52 16.70
N ARG A 140 2.35 -4.02 16.66
CA ARG A 140 1.21 -4.75 16.10
C ARG A 140 0.98 -4.38 14.64
N VAL A 141 0.55 -5.35 13.83
CA VAL A 141 0.19 -5.16 12.43
C VAL A 141 -1.30 -5.43 12.23
N GLU A 142 -1.96 -4.57 11.47
CA GLU A 142 -3.39 -4.69 11.20
C GLU A 142 -3.69 -4.33 9.73
N ALA A 143 -4.55 -5.12 9.07
CA ALA A 143 -5.08 -4.85 7.74
C ALA A 143 -6.58 -4.54 7.85
N PRO A 144 -6.98 -3.27 8.08
CA PRO A 144 -8.35 -2.92 8.44
C PRO A 144 -9.37 -3.12 7.32
N ALA A 145 -8.92 -3.34 6.07
CA ALA A 145 -9.75 -3.52 4.89
C ALA A 145 -9.64 -4.91 4.25
N ILE A 146 -9.03 -5.88 4.93
CA ILE A 146 -8.71 -7.19 4.35
C ILE A 146 -9.95 -7.94 3.82
N GLU A 147 -11.12 -7.73 4.42
CA GLU A 147 -12.39 -8.36 4.04
C GLU A 147 -13.18 -7.54 2.99
N LEU A 148 -12.71 -6.35 2.63
CA LEU A 148 -13.39 -5.43 1.72
C LEU A 148 -12.78 -5.51 0.32
N SER A 149 -13.60 -5.31 -0.73
CA SER A 149 -13.09 -4.92 -2.04
C SER A 149 -12.63 -3.45 -2.00
N THR A 150 -11.87 -3.00 -3.00
CA THR A 150 -11.47 -1.60 -3.11
C THR A 150 -12.69 -0.67 -3.18
N ALA A 151 -13.74 -1.05 -3.93
CA ALA A 151 -14.96 -0.25 -4.03
C ALA A 151 -15.72 -0.19 -2.70
N GLU A 152 -15.89 -1.32 -2.01
CA GLU A 152 -16.49 -1.37 -0.66
C GLU A 152 -15.70 -0.51 0.34
N LEU A 153 -14.37 -0.55 0.28
CA LEU A 153 -13.52 0.29 1.14
C LEU A 153 -13.72 1.78 0.86
N ILE A 154 -13.78 2.19 -0.41
CA ILE A 154 -14.02 3.60 -0.80
C ILE A 154 -15.38 4.05 -0.30
N GLN A 155 -16.43 3.24 -0.47
CA GLN A 155 -17.78 3.53 0.01
C GLN A 155 -17.84 3.61 1.55
N GLN A 156 -17.28 2.60 2.24
CA GLN A 156 -17.28 2.54 3.70
C GLN A 156 -16.47 3.66 4.35
N SER A 157 -15.35 4.05 3.72
CA SER A 157 -14.54 5.16 4.18
C SER A 157 -15.16 6.53 3.92
N ALA A 158 -16.18 6.59 3.06
CA ALA A 158 -16.76 7.83 2.52
C ALA A 158 -15.67 8.75 1.92
N LEU A 159 -14.73 8.15 1.17
CA LEU A 159 -13.64 8.87 0.54
C LEU A 159 -14.21 9.81 -0.54
N PRO A 160 -13.92 11.12 -0.51
CA PRO A 160 -14.34 12.04 -1.55
C PRO A 160 -13.74 11.68 -2.92
N ALA A 161 -14.52 11.83 -4.00
CA ALA A 161 -14.09 11.50 -5.36
C ALA A 161 -12.84 12.29 -5.80
N GLU A 162 -12.75 13.56 -5.39
CA GLU A 162 -11.57 14.41 -5.64
C GLU A 162 -10.30 13.89 -4.96
N MET A 163 -10.41 13.23 -3.81
CA MET A 163 -9.29 12.58 -3.14
C MET A 163 -8.86 11.31 -3.88
N LEU A 164 -9.83 10.55 -4.41
CA LEU A 164 -9.53 9.35 -5.19
C LEU A 164 -8.71 9.68 -6.45
N ALA A 165 -8.95 10.84 -7.07
CA ALA A 165 -8.20 11.31 -8.24
C ALA A 165 -6.69 11.52 -7.98
N TRP A 166 -6.25 11.63 -6.72
CA TRP A 166 -4.83 11.76 -6.37
C TRP A 166 -4.11 10.40 -6.31
N ALA A 167 -4.85 9.29 -6.32
CA ALA A 167 -4.25 7.97 -6.23
C ALA A 167 -3.40 7.64 -7.47
N HIS A 168 -2.21 7.07 -7.23
CA HIS A 168 -1.37 6.51 -8.27
C HIS A 168 -1.38 4.98 -8.18
N SER A 169 -1.86 4.33 -9.23
CA SER A 169 -2.00 2.87 -9.27
C SER A 169 -1.18 2.19 -10.38
N CYS A 170 -0.41 2.95 -11.17
CA CYS A 170 0.41 2.37 -12.21
C CYS A 170 1.63 1.65 -11.64
N HIS A 171 1.83 0.38 -12.01
CA HIS A 171 2.99 -0.41 -11.58
C HIS A 171 4.24 -0.19 -12.44
N LYS A 172 4.08 0.40 -13.63
CA LYS A 172 5.14 0.44 -14.66
C LYS A 172 5.84 1.78 -14.80
N ALA A 173 5.21 2.86 -14.35
CA ALA A 173 5.70 4.21 -14.61
C ALA A 173 5.16 5.24 -13.62
N ASN A 174 5.78 6.41 -13.59
CA ASN A 174 5.35 7.57 -12.80
C ASN A 174 4.13 8.32 -13.41
N THR A 175 3.61 7.81 -14.52
CA THR A 175 2.36 8.25 -15.16
C THR A 175 1.52 7.04 -15.52
N PRO A 176 0.18 7.12 -15.53
CA PRO A 176 -0.66 5.98 -15.87
C PRO A 176 -0.35 5.42 -17.27
N CYS A 177 0.03 4.15 -17.36
CA CYS A 177 0.29 3.48 -18.63
C CYS A 177 -0.97 2.89 -19.27
N TRP A 178 -2.07 2.81 -18.52
CA TRP A 178 -3.37 2.25 -18.93
C TRP A 178 -3.35 0.78 -19.40
N ASN A 179 -2.23 0.09 -19.14
CA ASN A 179 -1.99 -1.27 -19.62
C ASN A 179 -1.29 -2.18 -18.59
N CYS A 180 -1.42 -1.92 -17.30
CA CYS A 180 -0.97 -2.81 -16.23
C CYS A 180 -2.14 -3.14 -15.30
N ARG A 181 -1.97 -4.16 -14.45
CA ARG A 181 -3.01 -4.57 -13.50
C ARG A 181 -3.45 -3.42 -12.59
N GLY A 182 -2.52 -2.61 -12.09
CA GLY A 182 -2.84 -1.45 -11.26
C GLY A 182 -3.69 -0.41 -11.98
N CYS A 183 -3.38 -0.07 -13.25
CA CYS A 183 -4.22 0.84 -14.04
C CYS A 183 -5.60 0.26 -14.35
N ASN A 184 -5.69 -1.05 -14.61
CA ASN A 184 -6.97 -1.72 -14.85
C ASN A 184 -7.82 -1.72 -13.58
N LYS A 185 -7.25 -2.11 -12.44
CA LYS A 185 -7.92 -2.05 -11.13
C LYS A 185 -8.45 -0.64 -10.84
N TYR A 186 -7.63 0.39 -11.10
CA TYR A 186 -8.05 1.79 -10.91
C TYR A 186 -9.30 2.12 -11.73
N ARG A 187 -9.28 1.82 -13.03
CA ARG A 187 -10.41 2.11 -13.93
C ARG A 187 -11.68 1.37 -13.51
N GLU A 188 -11.57 0.05 -13.29
CA GLU A 188 -12.69 -0.79 -12.88
C GLU A 188 -13.32 -0.31 -11.57
N THR A 189 -12.48 0.00 -10.57
CA THR A 189 -12.96 0.54 -9.29
C THR A 189 -13.61 1.90 -9.45
N TYR A 190 -13.02 2.79 -10.26
CA TYR A 190 -13.57 4.12 -10.50
C TYR A 190 -14.94 4.04 -11.17
N ASP A 191 -15.10 3.18 -12.17
CA ASP A 191 -16.37 2.95 -12.86
C ASP A 191 -17.44 2.39 -11.90
N GLU A 192 -17.07 1.40 -11.05
CA GLU A 192 -17.96 0.81 -10.04
C GLU A 192 -18.45 1.85 -9.01
N VAL A 193 -17.51 2.63 -8.45
CA VAL A 193 -17.83 3.66 -7.45
C VAL A 193 -18.69 4.77 -8.07
N SER A 194 -18.37 5.23 -9.28
CA SER A 194 -19.12 6.27 -9.98
C SER A 194 -20.55 5.82 -10.29
N ALA A 195 -20.75 4.57 -10.69
CA ALA A 195 -22.08 4.01 -10.94
C ALA A 195 -22.95 3.92 -9.67
N SER A 196 -22.31 3.75 -8.50
CA SER A 196 -23.03 3.67 -7.21
C SER A 196 -23.40 5.03 -6.62
N MET A 197 -22.81 6.12 -7.13
CA MET A 197 -23.07 7.50 -6.70
C MET A 197 -24.09 8.24 -7.59
N ALA A 198 -24.42 7.66 -8.74
CA ALA A 198 -25.40 8.21 -9.70
C ALA A 198 -26.83 7.75 -9.40
#